data_c145ba1b1d4453dcfd846007b37cbdad
#
_entry.id   c145ba1b1d4453dcfd846007b37cbdad
#
_cell.length_a   1.000
_cell.length_b   1.000
_cell.length_c   1.000
_cell.angle_alpha   90.00
_cell.angle_beta   90.00
_cell.angle_gamma   90.00
#
_symmetry.space_group_name_H-M   'P 1'
#
loop_
_entity.id
_entity.type
_entity.pdbx_description
1 polymer ?
#
loop_
_entity_poly.entity_id
_entity_poly.type
_entity_poly.pdbx_seq_one_letter_code
_entity_poly.pdbx_strand_id
1 'polypeptide(L)'
;MFGTSIGPWIVTREALEPFRLHGPEQDPVPLPYLQQKQPNNYDMALEVGLRAAQMNEAVNITRTNFKYMYWSSVQQLVHHASGGCAMNVGDLLGSGTISGPEKDQRGSLLEISWNGTEPVELAGGVKRT
;
A
#
# COMPACT_ATOMS: atom_id res chain seq x y z
N MET A 1 -3.29 -16.83 -0.78
CA MET A 1 -3.96 -15.71 -0.07
C MET A 1 -5.19 -16.27 0.61
N PHE A 2 -5.33 -16.08 1.93
CA PHE A 2 -6.43 -16.69 2.70
C PHE A 2 -7.66 -15.79 2.85
N GLY A 3 -7.52 -14.51 2.61
CA GLY A 3 -8.62 -13.56 2.70
C GLY A 3 -8.15 -12.13 2.48
N THR A 4 -9.12 -11.26 2.23
CA THR A 4 -8.93 -9.81 2.13
C THR A 4 -9.89 -9.15 3.11
N SER A 5 -9.39 -8.26 3.94
CA SER A 5 -10.21 -7.48 4.87
C SER A 5 -10.33 -6.04 4.37
N ILE A 6 -11.53 -5.49 4.44
CA ILE A 6 -11.81 -4.09 4.11
C ILE A 6 -12.56 -3.43 5.27
N GLY A 7 -12.32 -2.13 5.46
CA GLY A 7 -13.10 -1.32 6.39
C GLY A 7 -14.49 -1.01 5.83
N PRO A 8 -15.46 -0.63 6.69
CA PRO A 8 -16.80 -0.26 6.23
C PRO A 8 -16.89 1.15 5.64
N TRP A 9 -15.85 1.96 5.82
CA TRP A 9 -15.82 3.35 5.39
C TRP A 9 -15.18 3.49 4.02
N ILE A 10 -15.77 4.32 3.17
CA ILE A 10 -15.25 4.67 1.86
C ILE A 10 -14.94 6.16 1.86
N VAL A 11 -13.71 6.51 1.48
CA VAL A 11 -13.29 7.89 1.25
C VAL A 11 -13.43 8.17 -0.24
N THR A 12 -14.18 9.19 -0.59
CA THR A 12 -14.39 9.54 -2.00
C THR A 12 -13.16 10.19 -2.61
N ARG A 13 -13.06 10.14 -3.93
CA ARG A 13 -11.96 10.76 -4.66
C ARG A 13 -11.90 12.28 -4.42
N GLU A 14 -13.05 12.94 -4.34
CA GLU A 14 -13.17 14.38 -4.08
C GLU A 14 -12.59 14.75 -2.71
N ALA A 15 -12.81 13.92 -1.71
CA ALA A 15 -12.24 14.11 -0.37
C ALA A 15 -10.71 13.95 -0.35
N LEU A 16 -10.13 13.22 -1.30
CA LEU A 16 -8.69 13.03 -1.43
C LEU A 16 -7.99 14.13 -2.25
N GLU A 17 -8.72 14.99 -2.96
CA GLU A 17 -8.12 16.04 -3.82
C GLU A 17 -7.12 16.96 -3.08
N PRO A 18 -7.33 17.39 -1.82
CA PRO A 18 -6.35 18.20 -1.10
C PRO A 18 -5.00 17.51 -0.86
N PHE A 19 -4.98 16.19 -0.92
CA PHE A 19 -3.80 15.35 -0.67
C PHE A 19 -3.13 14.87 -1.96
N ARG A 20 -3.61 15.31 -3.12
CA ARG A 20 -3.08 14.91 -4.42
C ARG A 20 -1.69 15.45 -4.66
N LEU A 21 -0.80 14.61 -5.15
CA LEU A 21 0.58 14.97 -5.51
C LEU A 21 1.08 14.16 -6.71
N HIS A 22 2.25 14.53 -7.23
CA HIS A 22 2.95 13.69 -8.18
C HIS A 22 3.57 12.49 -7.45
N GLY A 23 3.39 11.30 -8.03
CA GLY A 23 4.09 10.09 -7.58
C GLY A 23 5.60 10.15 -7.90
N PRO A 24 6.33 9.09 -7.56
CA PRO A 24 7.74 8.93 -7.93
C PRO A 24 7.94 9.08 -9.44
N GLU A 25 9.11 9.59 -9.83
CA GLU A 25 9.53 9.59 -11.23
C GLU A 25 9.59 8.14 -11.75
N GLN A 26 9.01 7.93 -12.92
CA GLN A 26 8.93 6.60 -13.53
C GLN A 26 10.03 6.43 -14.57
N ASP A 27 10.98 5.54 -14.27
CA ASP A 27 12.07 5.14 -15.16
C ASP A 27 12.10 3.60 -15.29
N PRO A 28 12.02 3.01 -16.49
CA PRO A 28 11.86 3.70 -17.79
C PRO A 28 10.50 4.38 -17.94
N VAL A 29 10.43 5.36 -18.86
CA VAL A 29 9.18 6.04 -19.18
C VAL A 29 8.11 5.02 -19.54
N PRO A 30 6.92 5.05 -18.89
CA PRO A 30 5.85 4.09 -19.16
C PRO A 30 5.37 4.10 -20.61
N LEU A 31 4.78 3.01 -21.04
CA LEU A 31 4.13 2.91 -22.34
C LEU A 31 3.07 4.02 -22.51
N PRO A 32 2.82 4.50 -23.74
CA PRO A 32 1.97 5.68 -23.98
C PRO A 32 0.59 5.62 -23.28
N TYR A 33 -0.02 4.46 -23.23
CA TYR A 33 -1.35 4.28 -22.60
C TYR A 33 -1.33 4.38 -21.06
N LEU A 34 -0.16 4.30 -20.42
CA LEU A 34 0.05 4.43 -18.98
C LEU A 34 0.58 5.81 -18.56
N GLN A 35 0.95 6.67 -19.53
CA GLN A 35 1.51 7.98 -19.21
C GLN A 35 0.44 8.91 -18.61
N GLN A 36 0.79 9.59 -17.53
CA GLN A 36 -0.03 10.58 -16.86
C GLN A 36 0.72 11.90 -16.72
N LYS A 37 0.08 13.01 -17.10
CA LYS A 37 0.66 14.37 -17.00
C LYS A 37 0.27 15.10 -15.73
N GLN A 38 -0.85 14.69 -15.12
CA GLN A 38 -1.39 15.33 -13.91
C GLN A 38 -0.88 14.63 -12.66
N PRO A 39 -0.89 15.31 -11.50
CA PRO A 39 -0.67 14.64 -10.22
C PRO A 39 -1.56 13.40 -10.12
N ASN A 40 -0.97 12.27 -9.76
CA ASN A 40 -1.59 10.96 -9.93
C ASN A 40 -1.50 10.08 -8.69
N ASN A 41 -0.95 10.62 -7.61
CA ASN A 41 -0.78 9.94 -6.34
C ASN A 41 -1.31 10.79 -5.19
N TYR A 42 -1.24 10.29 -3.96
CA TYR A 42 -1.83 10.94 -2.80
C TYR A 42 -0.90 10.85 -1.59
N ASP A 43 -0.85 11.92 -0.79
CA ASP A 43 -0.20 11.92 0.52
C ASP A 43 -1.16 11.35 1.57
N MET A 44 -1.11 10.03 1.74
CA MET A 44 -1.91 9.32 2.73
C MET A 44 -0.99 8.52 3.64
N ALA A 45 -0.92 8.89 4.92
CA ALA A 45 -0.19 8.14 5.93
C ALA A 45 -0.89 6.79 6.19
N LEU A 46 -0.08 5.74 6.25
CA LEU A 46 -0.53 4.37 6.49
C LEU A 46 0.22 3.79 7.69
N GLU A 47 -0.53 3.24 8.63
CA GLU A 47 0.05 2.59 9.80
C GLU A 47 -0.51 1.17 9.95
N VAL A 48 0.35 0.25 10.36
CA VAL A 48 -0.03 -1.14 10.64
C VAL A 48 0.33 -1.48 12.07
N GLY A 49 -0.69 -1.79 12.86
CA GLY A 49 -0.54 -2.31 14.21
C GLY A 49 -0.63 -3.85 14.24
N LEU A 50 0.29 -4.50 14.93
CA LEU A 50 0.26 -5.93 15.18
C LEU A 50 0.03 -6.20 16.67
N ARG A 51 -0.95 -7.06 16.98
CA ARG A 51 -1.24 -7.52 18.32
C ARG A 51 -1.21 -9.04 18.38
N ALA A 52 -0.30 -9.62 19.15
CA ALA A 52 -0.30 -11.03 19.46
C ALA A 52 -1.35 -11.35 20.56
N ALA A 53 -1.78 -12.61 20.66
CA ALA A 53 -2.85 -13.01 21.57
C ALA A 53 -2.57 -12.67 23.05
N GLN A 54 -1.30 -12.67 23.45
CA GLN A 54 -0.86 -12.36 24.82
C GLN A 54 -0.63 -10.87 25.10
N MET A 55 -0.87 -10.00 24.11
CA MET A 55 -0.65 -8.56 24.24
C MET A 55 -1.99 -7.84 24.49
N ASN A 56 -1.98 -6.85 25.39
CA ASN A 56 -3.15 -6.00 25.63
C ASN A 56 -3.36 -4.97 24.51
N GLU A 57 -2.28 -4.46 23.93
CA GLU A 57 -2.31 -3.40 22.93
C GLU A 57 -1.54 -3.81 21.67
N ALA A 58 -1.90 -3.21 20.55
CA ALA A 58 -1.14 -3.37 19.31
C ALA A 58 0.14 -2.52 19.34
N VAL A 59 1.20 -3.05 18.75
CA VAL A 59 2.43 -2.30 18.49
C VAL A 59 2.45 -1.91 17.03
N ASN A 60 2.76 -0.66 16.76
CA ASN A 60 2.93 -0.18 15.39
C ASN A 60 4.22 -0.78 14.79
N ILE A 61 4.07 -1.59 13.76
CA ILE A 61 5.17 -2.29 13.08
C ILE A 61 5.56 -1.65 11.76
N THR A 62 4.70 -0.77 11.22
CA THR A 62 4.95 -0.07 9.97
C THR A 62 4.27 1.30 9.97
N ARG A 63 5.01 2.31 9.50
CA ARG A 63 4.50 3.64 9.18
C ARG A 63 4.97 4.02 7.79
N THR A 64 4.12 3.91 6.81
CA THR A 64 4.43 4.22 5.42
C THR A 64 3.47 5.26 4.85
N ASN A 65 3.54 5.50 3.55
CA ASN A 65 2.69 6.49 2.91
C ASN A 65 2.35 6.03 1.49
N PHE A 66 1.12 6.26 1.07
CA PHE A 66 0.66 5.90 -0.27
C PHE A 66 1.45 6.61 -1.38
N LYS A 67 2.04 7.78 -1.11
CA LYS A 67 2.88 8.52 -2.08
C LYS A 67 4.06 7.72 -2.62
N TYR A 68 4.49 6.67 -1.93
CA TYR A 68 5.57 5.79 -2.40
C TYR A 68 5.13 4.78 -3.47
N MET A 69 3.84 4.71 -3.77
CA MET A 69 3.35 3.87 -4.87
C MET A 69 3.94 4.31 -6.20
N TYR A 70 4.65 3.40 -6.87
CA TYR A 70 5.25 3.65 -8.18
C TYR A 70 4.17 3.75 -9.29
N TRP A 71 3.23 2.80 -9.29
CA TRP A 71 2.08 2.80 -10.21
C TRP A 71 0.87 3.44 -9.54
N SER A 72 0.34 4.48 -10.15
CA SER A 72 -0.89 5.11 -9.64
C SER A 72 -2.10 4.16 -9.74
N SER A 73 -3.13 4.43 -8.95
CA SER A 73 -4.39 3.66 -9.02
C SER A 73 -5.03 3.70 -10.42
N VAL A 74 -4.90 4.81 -11.13
CA VAL A 74 -5.40 4.94 -12.51
C VAL A 74 -4.57 4.07 -13.46
N GLN A 75 -3.25 4.05 -13.33
CA GLN A 75 -2.40 3.18 -14.14
C GLN A 75 -2.70 1.70 -13.90
N GLN A 76 -2.95 1.31 -12.66
CA GLN A 76 -3.33 -0.07 -12.32
C GLN A 76 -4.66 -0.46 -13.00
N LEU A 77 -5.67 0.41 -12.92
CA LEU A 77 -6.96 0.21 -13.60
C LEU A 77 -6.79 0.06 -15.11
N VAL A 78 -6.08 1.00 -15.73
CA VAL A 78 -5.84 1.01 -17.18
C VAL A 78 -5.07 -0.25 -17.62
N HIS A 79 -4.08 -0.67 -16.84
CA HIS A 79 -3.32 -1.88 -17.14
C HIS A 79 -4.21 -3.14 -17.09
N HIS A 80 -5.05 -3.29 -16.08
CA HIS A 80 -6.00 -4.38 -15.99
C HIS A 80 -6.96 -4.41 -17.19
N ALA A 81 -7.52 -3.25 -17.55
CA ALA A 81 -8.43 -3.12 -18.68
C ALA A 81 -7.76 -3.45 -20.02
N SER A 82 -6.50 -3.04 -20.20
CA SER A 82 -5.74 -3.29 -21.44
C SER A 82 -5.48 -4.79 -21.67
N GLY A 83 -5.43 -5.58 -20.61
CA GLY A 83 -5.30 -7.05 -20.68
C GLY A 83 -6.61 -7.79 -21.00
N GLY A 84 -7.70 -7.06 -21.26
CA GLY A 84 -9.01 -7.64 -21.55
C GLY A 84 -9.84 -7.99 -20.32
N CYS A 85 -9.41 -7.56 -19.12
CA CYS A 85 -10.23 -7.72 -17.91
C CYS A 85 -11.43 -6.75 -17.96
N ALA A 86 -12.63 -7.29 -17.92
CA ALA A 86 -13.84 -6.48 -17.83
C ALA A 86 -13.91 -5.81 -16.46
N MET A 87 -13.83 -4.48 -16.45
CA MET A 87 -13.91 -3.67 -15.23
C MET A 87 -15.32 -3.11 -15.08
N ASN A 88 -15.91 -3.28 -13.89
CA ASN A 88 -17.28 -2.84 -13.60
C ASN A 88 -17.28 -1.83 -12.44
N VAL A 89 -18.32 -1.01 -12.40
CA VAL A 89 -18.55 -0.14 -11.23
C VAL A 89 -18.81 -1.01 -10.00
N GLY A 90 -18.06 -0.77 -8.94
CA GLY A 90 -18.11 -1.57 -7.71
C GLY A 90 -17.01 -2.62 -7.58
N ASP A 91 -16.17 -2.80 -8.59
CA ASP A 91 -14.99 -3.67 -8.47
C ASP A 91 -14.02 -3.15 -7.41
N LEU A 92 -13.55 -4.06 -6.57
CA LEU A 92 -12.52 -3.78 -5.57
C LEU A 92 -11.14 -4.08 -6.14
N LEU A 93 -10.28 -3.07 -6.17
CA LEU A 93 -8.90 -3.19 -6.61
C LEU A 93 -7.96 -3.12 -5.42
N GLY A 94 -6.93 -3.97 -5.40
CA GLY A 94 -5.87 -3.93 -4.42
C GLY A 94 -4.58 -3.36 -5.01
N SER A 95 -3.98 -2.38 -4.35
CA SER A 95 -2.72 -1.79 -4.77
C SER A 95 -1.52 -2.72 -4.60
N GLY A 96 -1.69 -3.81 -3.83
CA GLY A 96 -0.56 -4.58 -3.33
C GLY A 96 0.11 -3.91 -2.13
N THR A 97 1.26 -4.44 -1.74
CA THR A 97 2.07 -3.92 -0.63
C THR A 97 2.55 -2.50 -0.91
N ILE A 98 2.48 -1.63 0.09
CA ILE A 98 2.95 -0.25 0.03
C ILE A 98 4.13 -0.11 0.98
N SER A 99 5.34 -0.02 0.42
CA SER A 99 6.58 0.14 1.15
C SER A 99 7.24 1.47 0.80
N GLY A 100 7.86 2.10 1.79
CA GLY A 100 8.69 3.28 1.60
C GLY A 100 10.19 2.93 1.67
N PRO A 101 11.08 3.94 1.58
CA PRO A 101 12.53 3.72 1.51
C PRO A 101 13.14 3.24 2.82
N GLU A 102 12.53 3.56 3.95
CA GLU A 102 13.09 3.26 5.27
C GLU A 102 12.66 1.86 5.78
N LYS A 103 13.42 1.32 6.74
CA LYS A 103 13.16 -0.02 7.28
C LYS A 103 11.79 -0.13 8.00
N ASP A 104 11.38 0.92 8.68
CA ASP A 104 10.09 1.01 9.38
C ASP A 104 8.91 1.33 8.47
N GLN A 105 9.17 1.50 7.16
CA GLN A 105 8.16 1.76 6.12
C GLN A 105 7.84 0.53 5.26
N ARG A 106 8.33 -0.65 5.63
CA ARG A 106 8.07 -1.90 4.91
C ARG A 106 6.63 -2.35 5.11
N GLY A 107 5.92 -2.62 4.01
CA GLY A 107 4.47 -2.84 4.01
C GLY A 107 4.02 -4.28 4.22
N SER A 108 4.93 -5.23 4.39
CA SER A 108 4.60 -6.64 4.64
C SER A 108 5.47 -7.27 5.72
N LEU A 109 4.93 -8.27 6.42
CA LEU A 109 5.71 -9.05 7.39
C LEU A 109 6.90 -9.76 6.73
N LEU A 110 6.76 -10.17 5.48
CA LEU A 110 7.84 -10.80 4.72
C LEU A 110 9.04 -9.86 4.56
N GLU A 111 8.78 -8.57 4.25
CA GLU A 111 9.83 -7.55 4.11
C GLU A 111 10.40 -7.15 5.48
N ILE A 112 9.54 -6.96 6.49
CA ILE A 112 9.95 -6.57 7.85
C ILE A 112 10.86 -7.63 8.46
N SER A 113 10.50 -8.90 8.32
CA SER A 113 11.25 -10.04 8.88
C SER A 113 12.37 -10.52 7.96
N TRP A 114 12.59 -9.87 6.82
CA TRP A 114 13.55 -10.28 5.80
C TRP A 114 13.43 -11.78 5.48
N ASN A 115 12.23 -12.16 5.04
CA ASN A 115 11.86 -13.55 4.76
C ASN A 115 12.04 -14.51 5.97
N GLY A 116 11.74 -14.00 7.18
CA GLY A 116 11.82 -14.79 8.43
C GLY A 116 13.22 -14.88 9.04
N THR A 117 14.23 -14.23 8.48
CA THR A 117 15.61 -14.24 9.01
C THR A 117 15.84 -13.19 10.10
N GLU A 118 15.06 -12.11 10.10
CA GLU A 118 15.07 -11.05 11.12
C GLU A 118 13.79 -11.13 11.95
N PRO A 119 13.83 -11.50 13.24
CA PRO A 119 12.64 -11.52 14.08
C PRO A 119 12.04 -10.13 14.25
N VAL A 120 10.71 -10.04 14.12
CA VAL A 120 9.97 -8.82 14.45
C VAL A 120 9.84 -8.73 15.97
N GLU A 121 10.35 -7.67 16.56
CA GLU A 121 10.25 -7.42 17.99
C GLU A 121 8.95 -6.69 18.32
N LEU A 122 8.14 -7.31 19.17
CA LEU A 122 6.90 -6.74 19.70
C LEU A 122 7.11 -6.31 21.15
N ALA A 123 6.21 -5.48 21.67
CA ALA A 123 6.27 -5.05 23.08
C ALA A 123 6.29 -6.24 24.03
N GLY A 124 7.01 -6.10 25.16
CA GLY A 124 7.17 -7.17 26.14
C GLY A 124 8.20 -8.23 25.77
N GLY A 125 9.08 -7.96 24.79
CA GLY A 125 10.15 -8.88 24.39
C GLY A 125 9.67 -10.07 23.56
N VAL A 126 8.44 -10.02 23.06
CA VAL A 126 7.90 -11.05 22.17
C VAL A 126 8.55 -10.90 20.80
N LYS A 127 9.21 -11.95 20.33
CA LYS A 127 9.81 -12.04 19.00
C LYS A 127 8.98 -12.99 18.13
N ARG A 128 8.78 -12.60 16.86
CA ARG A 128 8.11 -13.41 15.83
C ARG A 128 8.94 -13.41 14.54
N THR A 129 9.07 -14.56 13.94
CA THR A 129 9.67 -14.81 12.63
C THR A 129 8.58 -15.13 11.63
#